data_c6c45f44af3964f8ea96612901e39f71
#
_entry.id   c6c45f44af3964f8ea96612901e39f71
#
_cell.length_a   1.000
_cell.length_b   1.000
_cell.length_c   1.000
_cell.angle_alpha   90.00
_cell.angle_beta   90.00
_cell.angle_gamma   90.00
#
_symmetry.space_group_name_H-M   'P 1'
#
loop_
_entity.id
_entity.type
_entity.pdbx_description
1 polymer ?
#
loop_
_entity_poly.entity_id
_entity_poly.type
_entity_poly.pdbx_seq_one_letter_code
_entity_poly.pdbx_strand_id
1 'polypeptide(L)'
;MTSTYASLAAALVFASGVAVSGIAISDASAQTRSGSEGDGGAPRSVGETPDLSSRKIVERGPKAEDGEQRSLAQPSEEEFRQGFTTVVRSKDGSQKTVEPSEELKTTIIRALKGGDTDAAAPKTGDDPIYDEAERTIVGEDDRVRISDTTAYPFRTIGQLYSVDGDGNWSTCSATLISSSAVLTAAHCVYDHESGGWLEDYEFYPALNGRGRAPYGKFSWTDAYILEGFITNWKGYYGSVVPWDLAVVMLDQPVGSNLGWMGYSVYDPAYAFTANIVGYPGDMPDGTMWRASCDVDPDLADATNMDYECDTWPGSSGSSVYDYNPDTRERAIYGVNIASSPDINTGIRLNWAYFSWVAEHAGD
;
A
#
# COMPACT_ATOMS: atom_id res chain seq x y z
N MET A 1 42.96 -62.17 36.84
CA MET A 1 42.41 -63.55 36.95
C MET A 1 40.95 -63.48 36.74
N THR A 2 40.46 -64.18 35.71
CA THR A 2 39.14 -64.80 35.47
C THR A 2 37.93 -63.80 35.46
N SER A 3 37.41 -63.40 34.32
CA SER A 3 36.52 -64.17 33.42
C SER A 3 35.19 -64.57 34.12
N THR A 4 34.06 -64.08 33.60
CA THR A 4 33.07 -64.91 32.92
C THR A 4 31.82 -64.16 32.47
N TYR A 5 31.33 -64.56 31.36
CA TYR A 5 30.14 -64.35 30.56
C TYR A 5 28.80 -64.58 31.29
N ALA A 6 27.74 -63.91 30.82
CA ALA A 6 26.46 -64.49 30.31
C ALA A 6 25.43 -63.40 30.07
N SER A 7 24.99 -63.21 28.93
CA SER A 7 23.83 -63.73 28.14
C SER A 7 22.50 -63.10 28.41
N LEU A 8 22.05 -62.46 27.38
CA LEU A 8 20.68 -62.21 26.81
C LEU A 8 19.42 -62.56 27.60
N ALA A 9 18.51 -61.61 27.67
CA ALA A 9 17.11 -61.84 27.47
C ALA A 9 16.46 -60.59 26.82
N ALA A 10 15.90 -60.80 25.62
CA ALA A 10 15.12 -59.85 24.88
C ALA A 10 13.70 -59.78 25.45
N ALA A 11 13.19 -58.58 25.74
CA ALA A 11 11.78 -58.38 25.97
C ALA A 11 11.29 -57.34 24.94
N LEU A 12 10.49 -57.78 24.00
CA LEU A 12 9.69 -56.95 23.11
C LEU A 12 8.60 -56.26 23.95
N VAL A 13 8.65 -54.94 24.01
CA VAL A 13 7.52 -54.14 24.40
C VAL A 13 7.02 -53.40 23.14
N PHE A 14 5.84 -53.78 22.72
CA PHE A 14 5.05 -53.01 21.76
C PHE A 14 4.66 -51.66 22.41
N ALA A 15 5.29 -50.58 22.04
CA ALA A 15 4.81 -49.26 22.37
C ALA A 15 4.06 -48.70 21.15
N SER A 16 2.75 -48.54 21.34
CA SER A 16 1.85 -47.87 20.40
C SER A 16 2.33 -46.44 20.19
N GLY A 17 2.96 -46.19 19.07
CA GLY A 17 3.37 -44.85 18.66
C GLY A 17 2.14 -44.03 18.26
N VAL A 18 1.71 -43.15 19.12
CA VAL A 18 0.89 -41.99 18.69
C VAL A 18 1.81 -41.09 17.84
N ALA A 19 1.60 -41.07 16.55
CA ALA A 19 2.21 -40.12 15.67
C ALA A 19 1.67 -38.74 16.02
N VAL A 20 2.39 -37.98 16.82
CA VAL A 20 2.22 -36.54 16.87
C VAL A 20 2.70 -35.99 15.54
N SER A 21 1.74 -35.65 14.68
CA SER A 21 2.02 -34.87 13.48
C SER A 21 2.59 -33.55 13.96
N GLY A 22 3.92 -33.42 13.92
CA GLY A 22 4.59 -32.17 14.09
C GLY A 22 4.12 -31.23 12.97
N ILE A 23 3.34 -30.25 13.34
CA ILE A 23 3.13 -29.09 12.49
C ILE A 23 4.53 -28.49 12.34
N ALA A 24 5.12 -28.68 11.18
CA ALA A 24 6.32 -27.95 10.80
C ALA A 24 5.93 -26.46 10.82
N ILE A 25 6.37 -25.75 11.85
CA ILE A 25 6.40 -24.29 11.83
C ILE A 25 7.40 -23.99 10.73
N SER A 26 6.91 -23.66 9.52
CA SER A 26 7.76 -23.13 8.47
C SER A 26 8.39 -21.87 8.99
N ASP A 27 9.72 -21.79 8.92
CA ASP A 27 10.50 -20.60 9.20
C ASP A 27 9.78 -19.39 8.60
N ALA A 28 9.67 -18.32 9.40
CA ALA A 28 9.11 -17.05 9.00
C ALA A 28 10.08 -16.33 8.05
N SER A 29 10.32 -16.91 6.88
CA SER A 29 10.93 -16.20 5.77
C SER A 29 9.93 -15.14 5.31
N ALA A 30 10.36 -13.90 5.23
CA ALA A 30 9.55 -12.76 4.80
C ALA A 30 8.77 -13.13 3.53
N GLN A 31 7.43 -13.06 3.58
CA GLN A 31 6.63 -13.28 2.39
C GLN A 31 6.83 -12.10 1.44
N THR A 32 7.19 -12.42 0.20
CA THR A 32 7.40 -11.44 -0.87
C THR A 32 6.64 -11.90 -2.10
N ARG A 33 5.85 -11.00 -2.67
CA ARG A 33 5.30 -11.16 -4.02
C ARG A 33 6.27 -10.52 -5.00
N SER A 34 6.90 -11.33 -5.84
CA SER A 34 7.92 -10.88 -6.78
C SER A 34 7.33 -9.93 -7.83
N GLY A 35 8.08 -8.87 -8.14
CA GLY A 35 7.79 -8.00 -9.26
C GLY A 35 8.14 -8.64 -10.60
N SER A 36 7.70 -8.04 -11.69
CA SER A 36 8.06 -8.39 -13.06
C SER A 36 8.47 -7.15 -13.84
N GLU A 37 9.58 -7.24 -14.55
CA GLU A 37 10.05 -6.11 -15.35
C GLU A 37 9.26 -5.93 -16.66
N GLY A 38 8.55 -6.95 -17.15
CA GLY A 38 7.87 -6.92 -18.44
C GLY A 38 8.81 -6.56 -19.61
N ASP A 39 8.35 -6.66 -20.82
CA ASP A 39 9.15 -6.30 -22.01
C ASP A 39 9.14 -4.78 -22.29
N GLY A 40 8.29 -4.01 -21.58
CA GLY A 40 8.13 -2.57 -21.75
C GLY A 40 7.46 -2.16 -23.06
N GLY A 41 6.91 -3.12 -23.79
CA GLY A 41 6.16 -2.88 -25.03
C GLY A 41 4.87 -2.10 -24.76
N ALA A 42 4.48 -1.24 -25.72
CA ALA A 42 3.19 -0.56 -25.61
C ALA A 42 2.04 -1.56 -25.63
N PRO A 43 1.06 -1.46 -24.74
CA PRO A 43 -0.18 -2.21 -24.86
C PRO A 43 -0.84 -1.94 -26.21
N ARG A 44 -1.55 -2.90 -26.77
CA ARG A 44 -2.12 -2.84 -28.13
C ARG A 44 -3.16 -1.74 -28.35
N SER A 45 -3.61 -1.06 -27.33
CA SER A 45 -4.53 0.09 -27.41
C SER A 45 -3.82 1.37 -26.94
N VAL A 46 -2.94 1.91 -27.76
CA VAL A 46 -2.50 3.31 -27.59
C VAL A 46 -3.67 4.17 -28.07
N GLY A 47 -4.56 4.55 -27.16
CA GLY A 47 -5.57 5.57 -27.41
C GLY A 47 -4.90 6.92 -27.69
N GLU A 48 -5.64 7.85 -28.29
CA GLU A 48 -5.19 9.24 -28.39
C GLU A 48 -4.75 9.73 -27.01
N THR A 49 -3.65 10.49 -26.96
CA THR A 49 -3.21 11.13 -25.72
C THR A 49 -4.34 12.03 -25.24
N PRO A 50 -4.95 11.78 -24.08
CA PRO A 50 -6.13 12.54 -23.66
C PRO A 50 -5.75 13.99 -23.39
N ASP A 51 -6.63 14.91 -23.77
CA ASP A 51 -6.50 16.31 -23.38
C ASP A 51 -6.87 16.48 -21.91
N LEU A 52 -5.87 16.44 -21.04
CA LEU A 52 -6.03 16.65 -19.60
C LEU A 52 -6.20 18.15 -19.27
N SER A 53 -5.97 19.05 -20.22
CA SER A 53 -6.00 20.50 -19.97
C SER A 53 -7.40 21.05 -19.69
N SER A 54 -8.45 20.35 -20.12
CA SER A 54 -9.84 20.75 -19.90
C SER A 54 -10.42 20.32 -18.54
N ARG A 55 -9.68 19.53 -17.76
CA ARG A 55 -10.15 19.02 -16.48
C ARG A 55 -10.03 20.07 -15.38
N LYS A 56 -11.10 20.29 -14.64
CA LYS A 56 -11.05 21.05 -13.40
C LYS A 56 -10.50 20.13 -12.30
N ILE A 57 -9.21 20.24 -12.05
CA ILE A 57 -8.57 19.53 -10.95
C ILE A 57 -8.89 20.25 -9.64
N VAL A 58 -9.36 19.52 -8.66
CA VAL A 58 -9.52 19.96 -7.28
C VAL A 58 -8.59 19.14 -6.40
N GLU A 59 -7.95 19.79 -5.48
CA GLU A 59 -7.22 19.06 -4.43
C GLU A 59 -8.26 18.35 -3.57
N ARG A 60 -8.10 17.06 -3.46
CA ARG A 60 -8.84 16.22 -2.54
C ARG A 60 -7.86 15.52 -1.66
N GLY A 61 -8.23 15.37 -0.52
CA GLY A 61 -7.53 14.73 0.52
C GLY A 61 -8.22 15.14 1.81
N PRO A 62 -7.83 14.58 2.93
CA PRO A 62 -8.45 14.86 4.21
C PRO A 62 -8.27 16.34 4.61
N LYS A 63 -9.32 17.10 4.87
CA LYS A 63 -9.26 18.49 5.35
C LYS A 63 -9.23 18.51 6.86
N ALA A 64 -8.22 19.15 7.45
CA ALA A 64 -8.25 19.45 8.86
C ALA A 64 -9.33 20.50 9.13
N GLU A 65 -10.25 20.18 10.02
CA GLU A 65 -11.12 21.20 10.59
C GLU A 65 -10.35 22.04 11.60
N ASP A 66 -10.58 23.35 11.58
CA ASP A 66 -9.92 24.36 12.41
C ASP A 66 -9.68 23.92 13.87
N GLY A 67 -8.43 23.74 14.26
CA GLY A 67 -7.96 23.97 15.62
C GLY A 67 -8.03 22.82 16.62
N GLU A 68 -8.44 21.61 16.28
CA GLU A 68 -8.31 20.44 17.16
C GLU A 68 -7.16 19.53 16.70
N GLN A 69 -6.13 19.43 17.53
CA GLN A 69 -5.12 18.37 17.45
C GLN A 69 -5.79 17.02 17.65
N ARG A 70 -5.93 16.25 16.57
CA ARG A 70 -6.49 14.90 16.63
C ARG A 70 -5.41 13.91 16.23
N SER A 71 -4.92 13.15 17.20
CA SER A 71 -3.97 12.06 16.98
C SER A 71 -4.54 11.00 16.03
N LEU A 72 -3.63 10.24 15.38
CA LEU A 72 -4.01 9.02 14.67
C LEU A 72 -4.77 8.10 15.63
N ALA A 73 -5.92 7.61 15.20
CA ALA A 73 -6.66 6.63 15.97
C ALA A 73 -5.87 5.31 15.98
N GLN A 74 -5.53 4.85 17.18
CA GLN A 74 -5.11 3.47 17.34
C GLN A 74 -6.37 2.61 17.44
N PRO A 75 -6.66 1.75 16.45
CA PRO A 75 -7.84 0.91 16.49
C PRO A 75 -7.75 -0.10 17.63
N SER A 76 -8.86 -0.35 18.33
CA SER A 76 -8.96 -1.51 19.19
C SER A 76 -8.80 -2.80 18.38
N GLU A 77 -8.46 -3.92 19.05
CA GLU A 77 -8.34 -5.22 18.36
C GLU A 77 -9.60 -5.60 17.58
N GLU A 78 -10.76 -5.24 18.09
CA GLU A 78 -12.05 -5.54 17.45
C GLU A 78 -12.27 -4.65 16.22
N GLU A 79 -12.03 -3.33 16.32
CA GLU A 79 -12.09 -2.40 15.18
C GLU A 79 -11.08 -2.81 14.10
N PHE A 80 -9.85 -3.17 14.49
CA PHE A 80 -8.84 -3.64 13.55
C PHE A 80 -9.31 -4.89 12.80
N ARG A 81 -9.87 -5.86 13.52
CA ARG A 81 -10.37 -7.13 12.95
C ARG A 81 -11.54 -6.92 12.01
N GLN A 82 -12.53 -6.12 12.42
CA GLN A 82 -13.72 -5.82 11.63
C GLN A 82 -13.38 -4.98 10.41
N GLY A 83 -12.45 -4.04 10.54
CA GLY A 83 -12.03 -3.14 9.48
C GLY A 83 -11.43 -3.84 8.26
N PHE A 84 -10.97 -5.10 8.37
CA PHE A 84 -10.43 -5.88 7.25
C PHE A 84 -11.49 -6.57 6.37
N THR A 85 -12.77 -6.43 6.68
CA THR A 85 -13.83 -6.72 5.71
C THR A 85 -13.60 -5.84 4.47
N THR A 86 -13.75 -6.39 3.28
CA THR A 86 -13.52 -5.67 2.03
C THR A 86 -14.81 -5.11 1.48
N VAL A 87 -14.85 -3.83 1.15
CA VAL A 87 -15.92 -3.24 0.35
C VAL A 87 -15.44 -3.10 -1.09
N VAL A 88 -16.19 -3.69 -2.00
CA VAL A 88 -15.90 -3.70 -3.43
C VAL A 88 -16.93 -2.84 -4.15
N ARG A 89 -16.45 -1.93 -5.00
CA ARG A 89 -17.28 -1.26 -6.00
C ARG A 89 -16.87 -1.71 -7.38
N SER A 90 -17.82 -2.18 -8.17
CA SER A 90 -17.63 -2.45 -9.60
C SER A 90 -18.01 -1.23 -10.44
N LYS A 91 -17.44 -1.13 -11.63
CA LYS A 91 -17.65 0.02 -12.53
C LYS A 91 -19.11 0.23 -12.94
N ASP A 92 -19.94 -0.80 -12.92
CA ASP A 92 -21.38 -0.70 -13.17
C ASP A 92 -22.17 -0.05 -12.00
N GLY A 93 -21.46 0.35 -10.93
CA GLY A 93 -22.03 0.95 -9.73
C GLY A 93 -22.48 -0.06 -8.67
N SER A 94 -22.42 -1.36 -8.96
CA SER A 94 -22.73 -2.38 -7.95
C SER A 94 -21.68 -2.39 -6.84
N GLN A 95 -22.14 -2.68 -5.62
CA GLN A 95 -21.29 -2.79 -4.44
C GLN A 95 -21.56 -4.11 -3.74
N LYS A 96 -20.50 -4.68 -3.16
CA LYS A 96 -20.60 -5.86 -2.31
C LYS A 96 -19.58 -5.80 -1.20
N THR A 97 -19.89 -6.50 -0.10
CA THR A 97 -18.98 -6.72 1.01
C THR A 97 -18.45 -8.15 0.93
N VAL A 98 -17.16 -8.32 1.17
CA VAL A 98 -16.47 -9.62 1.16
C VAL A 98 -15.77 -9.81 2.50
N GLU A 99 -16.16 -10.85 3.22
CA GLU A 99 -15.52 -11.23 4.48
C GLU A 99 -14.07 -11.68 4.23
N PRO A 100 -13.14 -11.40 5.16
CA PRO A 100 -11.78 -11.90 5.09
C PRO A 100 -11.72 -13.42 4.96
N SER A 101 -10.84 -13.94 4.12
CA SER A 101 -10.55 -15.37 4.05
C SER A 101 -10.02 -15.91 5.39
N GLU A 102 -10.02 -17.22 5.58
CA GLU A 102 -9.47 -17.82 6.80
C GLU A 102 -7.95 -17.59 6.91
N GLU A 103 -7.27 -17.46 5.79
CA GLU A 103 -5.84 -17.09 5.74
C GLU A 103 -5.66 -15.64 6.22
N LEU A 104 -6.41 -14.70 5.68
CA LEU A 104 -6.38 -13.29 6.09
C LEU A 104 -6.76 -13.14 7.57
N LYS A 105 -7.78 -13.82 8.06
CA LYS A 105 -8.12 -13.82 9.51
C LYS A 105 -6.94 -14.26 10.38
N THR A 106 -6.19 -15.26 9.92
CA THR A 106 -5.01 -15.73 10.63
C THR A 106 -3.91 -14.67 10.68
N THR A 107 -3.66 -13.98 9.57
CA THR A 107 -2.65 -12.92 9.50
C THR A 107 -3.07 -11.66 10.27
N ILE A 108 -4.35 -11.32 10.32
CA ILE A 108 -4.90 -10.27 11.20
C ILE A 108 -4.60 -10.58 12.66
N ILE A 109 -4.86 -11.80 13.11
CA ILE A 109 -4.56 -12.23 14.48
C ILE A 109 -3.06 -12.17 14.77
N ARG A 110 -2.22 -12.51 13.78
CA ARG A 110 -0.75 -12.42 13.90
C ARG A 110 -0.29 -10.97 14.04
N ALA A 111 -0.82 -10.07 13.22
CA ALA A 111 -0.50 -8.65 13.29
C ALA A 111 -0.89 -8.02 14.63
N LEU A 112 -2.05 -8.39 15.18
CA LEU A 112 -2.52 -7.93 16.49
C LEU A 112 -1.67 -8.41 17.67
N LYS A 113 -1.02 -9.58 17.55
CA LYS A 113 -0.16 -10.12 18.62
C LYS A 113 1.24 -9.49 18.62
N GLY A 114 1.49 -8.53 17.73
CA GLY A 114 2.82 -8.01 17.48
C GLY A 114 3.69 -9.15 16.95
N GLY A 115 3.85 -9.30 15.62
CA GLY A 115 4.68 -10.37 15.09
C GLY A 115 5.93 -10.55 15.96
N ASP A 116 6.56 -11.67 16.06
CA ASP A 116 7.60 -12.15 17.05
C ASP A 116 8.66 -11.14 17.58
N THR A 117 8.33 -9.88 17.69
CA THR A 117 9.21 -8.81 18.21
C THR A 117 8.46 -7.95 19.23
N ASP A 118 9.14 -7.63 20.32
CA ASP A 118 8.77 -6.57 21.24
C ASP A 118 8.58 -5.25 20.48
N ALA A 119 7.38 -5.02 19.95
CA ALA A 119 7.00 -3.72 19.45
C ALA A 119 7.18 -2.74 20.61
N ALA A 120 8.01 -1.73 20.43
CA ALA A 120 8.20 -0.68 21.39
C ALA A 120 6.83 -0.14 21.80
N ALA A 121 6.61 0.01 23.09
CA ALA A 121 5.39 0.62 23.61
C ALA A 121 5.18 1.97 22.91
N PRO A 122 3.92 2.33 22.55
CA PRO A 122 3.67 3.60 21.89
C PRO A 122 4.35 4.72 22.68
N LYS A 123 5.20 5.48 21.98
CA LYS A 123 5.83 6.64 22.60
C LYS A 123 4.71 7.60 22.99
N THR A 124 4.57 7.88 24.27
CA THR A 124 3.77 9.01 24.77
C THR A 124 4.55 10.29 24.48
N GLY A 125 4.64 10.66 23.23
CA GLY A 125 5.03 11.96 22.74
C GLY A 125 3.80 12.66 22.20
N ASP A 126 3.80 13.97 22.12
CA ASP A 126 2.71 14.71 21.48
C ASP A 126 2.53 14.13 20.06
N ASP A 127 1.37 13.51 19.83
CA ASP A 127 1.06 12.92 18.53
C ASP A 127 1.11 14.00 17.44
N PRO A 128 1.68 13.73 16.26
CA PRO A 128 1.73 14.72 15.20
C PRO A 128 0.33 15.18 14.82
N ILE A 129 0.19 16.47 14.55
CA ILE A 129 -1.06 17.09 14.08
C ILE A 129 -1.16 16.77 12.60
N TYR A 130 -2.13 15.97 12.21
CA TYR A 130 -2.41 15.72 10.81
C TYR A 130 -3.32 16.83 10.27
N ASP A 131 -2.70 17.80 9.62
CA ASP A 131 -3.38 18.88 8.91
C ASP A 131 -3.16 18.73 7.40
N GLU A 132 -4.24 18.82 6.63
CA GLU A 132 -4.20 18.75 5.17
C GLU A 132 -3.56 19.95 4.48
N ALA A 133 -3.61 21.07 5.15
CA ALA A 133 -3.15 22.33 4.58
C ALA A 133 -1.62 22.47 4.61
N GLU A 134 -0.94 21.62 5.36
CA GLU A 134 0.51 21.71 5.52
C GLU A 134 1.21 20.52 4.84
N ARG A 135 1.68 20.79 3.75
CA ARG A 135 2.52 20.21 2.72
C ARG A 135 3.88 19.91 3.31
N THR A 136 4.28 18.67 3.42
CA THR A 136 5.51 18.37 4.13
C THR A 136 6.66 18.16 3.17
N ILE A 137 7.31 19.28 2.91
CA ILE A 137 8.71 19.32 2.49
C ILE A 137 9.51 19.45 3.78
N VAL A 138 10.28 18.42 4.12
CA VAL A 138 11.09 18.38 5.35
C VAL A 138 12.47 18.94 5.04
N GLY A 139 12.73 20.16 5.46
CA GLY A 139 14.00 20.83 5.17
C GLY A 139 14.06 21.50 3.80
N GLU A 140 15.08 21.18 2.99
CA GLU A 140 15.20 21.62 1.58
C GLU A 140 14.52 20.60 0.68
N ASP A 141 13.75 21.06 -0.33
CA ASP A 141 13.11 20.18 -1.32
C ASP A 141 14.18 19.44 -2.14
N ASP A 142 14.34 18.16 -1.89
CA ASP A 142 15.32 17.30 -2.54
C ASP A 142 14.70 16.33 -3.56
N ARG A 143 13.41 16.50 -3.86
CA ARG A 143 12.73 15.69 -4.87
C ARG A 143 13.39 15.78 -6.22
N VAL A 144 13.59 14.64 -6.87
CA VAL A 144 14.23 14.52 -8.18
C VAL A 144 13.21 14.14 -9.23
N ARG A 145 13.15 14.96 -10.31
CA ARG A 145 12.28 14.66 -11.43
C ARG A 145 12.74 13.40 -12.18
N ILE A 146 11.80 12.50 -12.45
CA ILE A 146 12.02 11.34 -13.33
C ILE A 146 11.73 11.77 -14.79
N SER A 147 12.77 11.91 -15.59
CA SER A 147 12.65 12.32 -17.00
C SER A 147 12.38 11.15 -17.95
N ASP A 148 12.92 9.95 -17.64
CA ASP A 148 12.62 8.72 -18.36
C ASP A 148 11.64 7.87 -17.57
N THR A 149 10.36 8.18 -17.71
CA THR A 149 9.28 7.46 -17.03
C THR A 149 9.01 6.09 -17.64
N THR A 150 9.58 5.78 -18.82
CA THR A 150 9.40 4.49 -19.51
C THR A 150 10.36 3.41 -19.04
N ALA A 151 11.42 3.79 -18.31
CA ALA A 151 12.32 2.82 -17.68
C ALA A 151 11.64 2.11 -16.51
N TYR A 152 12.00 0.83 -16.26
CA TYR A 152 11.60 0.12 -15.04
C TYR A 152 12.39 0.66 -13.83
N PRO A 153 11.78 0.91 -12.67
CA PRO A 153 10.39 0.61 -12.29
C PRO A 153 9.39 1.72 -12.66
N PHE A 154 9.80 2.87 -13.12
CA PHE A 154 8.96 4.07 -13.28
C PHE A 154 7.76 3.83 -14.19
N ARG A 155 7.87 2.95 -15.20
CA ARG A 155 6.73 2.61 -16.08
C ARG A 155 5.62 1.82 -15.41
N THR A 156 5.87 1.27 -14.21
CA THR A 156 4.84 0.61 -13.40
C THR A 156 4.09 1.60 -12.50
N ILE A 157 4.58 2.83 -12.37
CA ILE A 157 4.00 3.89 -11.56
C ILE A 157 3.24 4.84 -12.46
N GLY A 158 2.05 5.22 -12.06
CA GLY A 158 1.19 6.09 -12.86
C GLY A 158 0.42 7.10 -12.03
N GLN A 159 -0.07 8.14 -12.71
CA GLN A 159 -1.02 9.07 -12.11
C GLN A 159 -2.43 8.44 -12.18
N LEU A 160 -3.12 8.45 -11.06
CA LEU A 160 -4.51 8.04 -10.94
C LEU A 160 -5.39 9.28 -10.88
N TYR A 161 -6.25 9.45 -11.86
CA TYR A 161 -7.29 10.48 -11.86
C TYR A 161 -8.59 9.88 -11.38
N SER A 162 -9.31 10.61 -10.55
CA SER A 162 -10.63 10.24 -10.05
C SER A 162 -11.59 11.40 -10.23
N VAL A 163 -12.86 11.15 -10.48
CA VAL A 163 -13.88 12.17 -10.68
C VAL A 163 -15.05 11.95 -9.72
N ASP A 164 -15.58 13.04 -9.15
CA ASP A 164 -16.78 12.99 -8.31
C ASP A 164 -18.08 13.12 -9.12
N GLY A 165 -19.23 12.99 -8.44
CA GLY A 165 -20.55 13.14 -9.03
C GLY A 165 -20.83 14.55 -9.58
N ASP A 166 -20.07 15.57 -9.18
CA ASP A 166 -20.16 16.95 -9.68
C ASP A 166 -19.24 17.20 -10.88
N GLY A 167 -18.46 16.21 -11.30
CA GLY A 167 -17.53 16.30 -12.42
C GLY A 167 -16.20 16.99 -12.10
N ASN A 168 -15.86 17.16 -10.83
CA ASN A 168 -14.53 17.65 -10.43
C ASN A 168 -13.55 16.48 -10.39
N TRP A 169 -12.35 16.69 -10.92
CA TRP A 169 -11.28 15.71 -10.94
C TRP A 169 -10.30 15.91 -9.79
N SER A 170 -9.79 14.84 -9.26
CA SER A 170 -8.68 14.81 -8.33
C SER A 170 -7.57 13.89 -8.84
N THR A 171 -6.38 14.03 -8.27
CA THR A 171 -5.21 13.25 -8.68
C THR A 171 -4.54 12.59 -7.50
N CYS A 172 -4.15 11.35 -7.71
CA CYS A 172 -3.32 10.54 -6.84
C CYS A 172 -2.21 9.87 -7.64
N SER A 173 -1.42 9.09 -6.97
CA SER A 173 -0.44 8.17 -7.54
C SER A 173 -0.87 6.72 -7.31
N ALA A 174 -0.46 5.81 -8.18
CA ALA A 174 -0.70 4.39 -8.01
C ALA A 174 0.43 3.58 -8.66
N THR A 175 0.61 2.34 -8.21
CA THR A 175 1.67 1.45 -8.70
C THR A 175 1.09 0.11 -9.15
N LEU A 176 1.43 -0.36 -10.35
CA LEU A 176 1.13 -1.72 -10.80
C LEU A 176 1.81 -2.74 -9.88
N ILE A 177 1.03 -3.66 -9.31
CA ILE A 177 1.46 -4.71 -8.39
C ILE A 177 1.19 -6.12 -8.92
N SER A 178 0.48 -6.23 -10.03
CA SER A 178 0.24 -7.48 -10.76
C SER A 178 -0.01 -7.18 -12.24
N SER A 179 -0.47 -8.18 -12.98
CA SER A 179 -0.83 -8.01 -14.39
C SER A 179 -1.91 -6.96 -14.61
N SER A 180 -2.85 -6.80 -13.68
CA SER A 180 -4.04 -5.95 -13.85
C SER A 180 -4.37 -5.09 -12.62
N ALA A 181 -3.64 -5.20 -11.51
CA ALA A 181 -3.94 -4.46 -10.29
C ALA A 181 -2.97 -3.29 -10.07
N VAL A 182 -3.51 -2.17 -9.61
CA VAL A 182 -2.74 -1.06 -9.05
C VAL A 182 -3.04 -0.90 -7.57
N LEU A 183 -1.99 -0.61 -6.80
CA LEU A 183 -2.04 -0.29 -5.38
C LEU A 183 -2.07 1.23 -5.22
N THR A 184 -2.96 1.73 -4.37
CA THR A 184 -3.12 3.15 -4.06
C THR A 184 -3.74 3.35 -2.67
N ALA A 185 -4.06 4.58 -2.29
CA ALA A 185 -4.76 4.91 -1.05
C ALA A 185 -6.29 4.83 -1.23
N ALA A 186 -7.03 4.53 -0.16
CA ALA A 186 -8.50 4.45 -0.22
C ALA A 186 -9.13 5.82 -0.50
N HIS A 187 -8.58 6.91 0.07
CA HIS A 187 -9.08 8.26 -0.20
C HIS A 187 -8.92 8.70 -1.68
N CYS A 188 -8.13 7.98 -2.48
CA CYS A 188 -8.02 8.21 -3.92
C CYS A 188 -9.22 7.68 -4.71
N VAL A 189 -10.03 6.81 -4.11
CA VAL A 189 -11.21 6.18 -4.74
C VAL A 189 -12.50 6.39 -3.95
N TYR A 190 -12.40 6.81 -2.69
CA TYR A 190 -13.53 7.04 -1.80
C TYR A 190 -13.31 8.34 -1.01
N ASP A 191 -14.28 9.24 -1.04
CA ASP A 191 -14.22 10.52 -0.35
C ASP A 191 -15.43 10.69 0.57
N HIS A 192 -15.17 10.78 1.87
CA HIS A 192 -16.22 10.96 2.88
C HIS A 192 -17.01 12.25 2.71
N GLU A 193 -16.35 13.33 2.25
CA GLU A 193 -16.99 14.64 2.08
C GLU A 193 -17.81 14.71 0.81
N SER A 194 -17.42 14.02 -0.26
CA SER A 194 -18.16 13.94 -1.51
C SER A 194 -19.28 12.86 -1.49
N GLY A 195 -19.50 12.23 -0.33
CA GLY A 195 -20.59 11.27 -0.14
C GLY A 195 -20.25 9.82 -0.46
N GLY A 196 -18.98 9.48 -0.60
CA GLY A 196 -18.54 8.10 -0.73
C GLY A 196 -17.64 7.82 -1.93
N TRP A 197 -17.95 6.76 -2.66
CA TRP A 197 -17.18 6.36 -3.84
C TRP A 197 -17.15 7.45 -4.91
N LEU A 198 -15.96 7.72 -5.45
CA LEU A 198 -15.80 8.56 -6.63
C LEU A 198 -16.35 7.85 -7.87
N GLU A 199 -16.84 8.60 -8.86
CA GLU A 199 -17.66 8.05 -9.97
C GLU A 199 -16.84 7.23 -10.98
N ASP A 200 -15.62 7.70 -11.34
CA ASP A 200 -14.77 7.03 -12.33
C ASP A 200 -13.30 7.22 -11.99
N TYR A 201 -12.46 6.29 -12.47
CA TYR A 201 -11.01 6.31 -12.30
C TYR A 201 -10.32 6.11 -13.64
N GLU A 202 -9.20 6.80 -13.82
CA GLU A 202 -8.33 6.63 -15.01
C GLU A 202 -6.87 6.52 -14.56
N PHE A 203 -6.20 5.45 -14.93
CA PHE A 203 -4.80 5.22 -14.63
C PHE A 203 -3.92 5.52 -15.85
N TYR A 204 -2.90 6.36 -15.66
CA TYR A 204 -1.94 6.77 -16.68
C TYR A 204 -0.54 6.31 -16.29
N PRO A 205 -0.10 5.09 -16.65
CA PRO A 205 1.25 4.63 -16.35
C PRO A 205 2.30 5.47 -17.08
N ALA A 206 3.40 5.75 -16.37
CA ALA A 206 4.54 6.50 -16.92
C ALA A 206 4.19 7.89 -17.47
N LEU A 207 3.13 8.55 -17.00
CA LEU A 207 2.79 9.89 -17.45
C LEU A 207 4.00 10.82 -17.28
N ASN A 208 4.32 11.65 -18.28
CA ASN A 208 5.49 12.54 -18.30
C ASN A 208 5.13 13.96 -18.74
N GLY A 209 4.16 14.56 -18.05
CA GLY A 209 3.60 15.86 -18.35
C GLY A 209 2.31 15.76 -19.17
N ARG A 210 1.53 16.86 -19.17
CA ARG A 210 0.29 16.94 -19.94
C ARG A 210 0.54 16.59 -21.41
N GLY A 211 -0.26 15.69 -21.97
CA GLY A 211 -0.15 15.26 -23.35
C GLY A 211 1.00 14.26 -23.63
N ARG A 212 1.70 13.74 -22.64
CA ARG A 212 2.77 12.75 -22.80
C ARG A 212 2.48 11.48 -22.00
N ALA A 213 1.42 10.77 -22.38
CA ALA A 213 1.04 9.46 -21.84
C ALA A 213 1.59 8.36 -22.76
N PRO A 214 2.81 7.84 -22.53
CA PRO A 214 3.49 6.94 -23.48
C PRO A 214 2.73 5.64 -23.70
N TYR A 215 1.89 5.23 -22.73
CA TYR A 215 1.09 4.01 -22.80
C TYR A 215 -0.42 4.29 -22.84
N GLY A 216 -0.82 5.56 -22.97
CA GLY A 216 -2.23 5.95 -22.94
C GLY A 216 -2.82 5.89 -21.55
N LYS A 217 -4.15 5.72 -21.49
CA LYS A 217 -4.92 5.58 -20.27
C LYS A 217 -5.58 4.21 -20.17
N PHE A 218 -5.79 3.76 -18.95
CA PHE A 218 -6.50 2.53 -18.65
C PHE A 218 -7.67 2.82 -17.72
N SER A 219 -8.76 2.15 -17.97
CA SER A 219 -9.96 2.19 -17.15
C SER A 219 -9.90 1.07 -16.10
N TRP A 220 -10.90 1.00 -15.27
CA TRP A 220 -11.00 0.07 -14.16
C TRP A 220 -12.23 -0.84 -14.30
N THR A 221 -12.25 -1.92 -13.55
CA THR A 221 -13.41 -2.81 -13.41
C THR A 221 -13.94 -2.81 -11.98
N ASP A 222 -13.04 -2.94 -11.01
CA ASP A 222 -13.38 -3.06 -9.59
C ASP A 222 -12.40 -2.25 -8.74
N ALA A 223 -12.88 -1.64 -7.66
CA ALA A 223 -12.09 -1.00 -6.64
C ALA A 223 -12.39 -1.64 -5.28
N TYR A 224 -11.36 -1.96 -4.54
CA TYR A 224 -11.38 -2.64 -3.25
C TYR A 224 -10.83 -1.71 -2.20
N ILE A 225 -11.56 -1.50 -1.10
CA ILE A 225 -11.08 -0.80 0.09
C ILE A 225 -11.42 -1.59 1.34
N LEU A 226 -10.73 -1.30 2.41
CA LEU A 226 -11.02 -1.82 3.74
C LEU A 226 -12.31 -1.17 4.29
N GLU A 227 -13.24 -1.95 4.82
CA GLU A 227 -14.49 -1.44 5.41
C GLU A 227 -14.23 -0.47 6.57
N GLY A 228 -13.12 -0.69 7.28
CA GLY A 228 -12.68 0.20 8.36
C GLY A 228 -12.46 1.65 7.89
N PHE A 229 -12.10 1.88 6.63
CA PHE A 229 -12.01 3.23 6.06
C PHE A 229 -13.36 3.94 6.05
N ILE A 230 -14.45 3.20 5.83
CA ILE A 230 -15.81 3.74 5.82
C ILE A 230 -16.39 3.85 7.23
N THR A 231 -16.32 2.76 8.00
CA THR A 231 -17.09 2.60 9.24
C THR A 231 -16.47 3.33 10.43
N ASN A 232 -15.16 3.61 10.40
CA ASN A 232 -14.46 4.30 11.49
C ASN A 232 -14.36 5.81 11.29
N TRP A 233 -14.99 6.37 10.28
CA TRP A 233 -15.03 7.81 10.06
C TRP A 233 -15.73 8.53 11.21
N LYS A 234 -14.99 9.40 11.91
CA LYS A 234 -15.47 10.18 13.07
C LYS A 234 -15.54 11.70 12.76
N GLY A 235 -15.64 12.06 11.46
CA GLY A 235 -15.65 13.45 11.02
C GLY A 235 -14.24 14.05 10.87
N TYR A 236 -13.19 13.25 10.95
CA TYR A 236 -11.81 13.67 10.69
C TYR A 236 -10.97 12.49 10.18
N TYR A 237 -9.99 12.80 9.35
CA TYR A 237 -9.23 11.80 8.61
C TYR A 237 -8.36 10.90 9.49
N GLY A 238 -7.72 11.43 10.51
CA GLY A 238 -6.90 10.63 11.44
C GLY A 238 -7.63 9.41 12.00
N SER A 239 -8.98 9.44 12.03
CA SER A 239 -9.80 8.30 12.49
C SER A 239 -9.79 7.11 11.54
N VAL A 240 -9.43 7.29 10.27
CA VAL A 240 -9.48 6.25 9.23
C VAL A 240 -8.12 5.92 8.60
N VAL A 241 -7.08 6.63 8.98
CA VAL A 241 -5.71 6.42 8.51
C VAL A 241 -5.28 4.94 8.53
N PRO A 242 -5.57 4.14 9.58
CA PRO A 242 -5.21 2.72 9.61
C PRO A 242 -5.85 1.87 8.50
N TRP A 243 -6.84 2.35 7.80
CA TRP A 243 -7.54 1.61 6.74
C TRP A 243 -7.45 2.28 5.37
N ASP A 244 -6.58 3.28 5.22
CA ASP A 244 -6.46 4.03 3.97
C ASP A 244 -5.63 3.30 2.92
N LEU A 245 -6.12 2.15 2.48
CA LEU A 245 -5.50 1.28 1.48
C LEU A 245 -6.53 0.85 0.44
N ALA A 246 -6.15 0.87 -0.84
CA ALA A 246 -6.98 0.44 -1.94
C ALA A 246 -6.21 -0.37 -2.98
N VAL A 247 -6.92 -1.31 -3.60
CA VAL A 247 -6.51 -1.98 -4.83
C VAL A 247 -7.55 -1.67 -5.91
N VAL A 248 -7.09 -1.26 -7.09
CA VAL A 248 -7.96 -1.01 -8.24
C VAL A 248 -7.58 -1.98 -9.36
N MET A 249 -8.57 -2.75 -9.82
CA MET A 249 -8.40 -3.63 -10.97
C MET A 249 -8.62 -2.85 -12.25
N LEU A 250 -7.65 -2.93 -13.15
CA LEU A 250 -7.73 -2.33 -14.48
C LEU A 250 -8.51 -3.22 -15.45
N ASP A 251 -9.11 -2.61 -16.45
CA ASP A 251 -9.88 -3.31 -17.50
C ASP A 251 -9.00 -4.09 -18.49
N GLN A 252 -7.66 -3.97 -18.39
CA GLN A 252 -6.69 -4.63 -19.23
C GLN A 252 -5.47 -5.11 -18.43
N PRO A 253 -4.79 -6.19 -18.86
CA PRO A 253 -3.60 -6.70 -18.19
C PRO A 253 -2.35 -5.88 -18.56
N VAL A 254 -2.33 -4.63 -18.15
CA VAL A 254 -1.29 -3.64 -18.45
C VAL A 254 0.08 -4.09 -17.97
N GLY A 255 0.13 -4.65 -16.78
CA GLY A 255 1.36 -5.15 -16.16
C GLY A 255 2.00 -6.29 -16.94
N SER A 256 1.24 -7.06 -17.72
CA SER A 256 1.83 -8.11 -18.58
C SER A 256 2.85 -7.56 -19.58
N ASN A 257 2.73 -6.30 -19.98
CA ASN A 257 3.66 -5.64 -20.89
C ASN A 257 4.63 -4.72 -20.14
N LEU A 258 4.11 -3.95 -19.16
CA LEU A 258 4.90 -2.93 -18.47
C LEU A 258 5.70 -3.50 -17.30
N GLY A 259 5.36 -4.70 -16.82
CA GLY A 259 5.82 -5.23 -15.56
C GLY A 259 5.00 -4.68 -14.40
N TRP A 260 5.37 -5.10 -13.21
CA TRP A 260 4.81 -4.63 -11.94
C TRP A 260 5.86 -4.64 -10.86
N MET A 261 5.65 -3.86 -9.83
CA MET A 261 6.55 -3.83 -8.68
C MET A 261 6.13 -4.90 -7.67
N GLY A 262 7.11 -5.61 -7.13
CA GLY A 262 6.89 -6.56 -6.03
C GLY A 262 6.56 -5.84 -4.73
N TYR A 263 5.88 -6.54 -3.84
CA TYR A 263 5.58 -6.06 -2.49
C TYR A 263 5.87 -7.14 -1.46
N SER A 264 6.15 -6.73 -0.23
CA SER A 264 6.60 -7.64 0.82
C SER A 264 6.08 -7.21 2.17
N VAL A 265 6.08 -8.15 3.11
CA VAL A 265 5.79 -7.87 4.51
C VAL A 265 6.92 -7.03 5.11
N TYR A 266 6.56 -5.91 5.72
CA TYR A 266 7.45 -5.07 6.53
C TYR A 266 7.19 -5.33 8.02
N ASP A 267 7.50 -6.55 8.46
CA ASP A 267 7.29 -6.99 9.83
C ASP A 267 8.28 -8.16 10.16
N PRO A 268 9.22 -7.98 11.12
CA PRO A 268 9.43 -6.78 11.92
C PRO A 268 9.93 -5.58 11.09
N ALA A 269 9.68 -4.37 11.58
CA ALA A 269 10.22 -3.16 10.96
C ALA A 269 11.76 -3.12 11.09
N TYR A 270 12.43 -2.60 10.07
CA TYR A 270 13.88 -2.40 10.04
C TYR A 270 14.22 -1.15 9.22
N ALA A 271 15.39 -0.58 9.44
CA ALA A 271 15.83 0.60 8.71
C ALA A 271 16.09 0.28 7.24
N PHE A 272 15.58 1.12 6.34
CA PHE A 272 15.85 1.06 4.90
C PHE A 272 15.77 2.45 4.28
N THR A 273 16.33 2.64 3.09
CA THR A 273 16.18 3.88 2.34
C THR A 273 14.93 3.78 1.46
N ALA A 274 13.88 4.50 1.84
CA ALA A 274 12.64 4.55 1.09
C ALA A 274 12.81 5.33 -0.21
N ASN A 275 12.10 4.90 -1.23
CA ASN A 275 11.83 5.66 -2.45
C ASN A 275 10.33 5.83 -2.57
N ILE A 276 9.88 7.08 -2.69
CA ILE A 276 8.49 7.45 -2.94
C ILE A 276 8.44 8.12 -4.28
N VAL A 277 7.77 7.50 -5.24
CA VAL A 277 7.69 7.98 -6.61
C VAL A 277 6.24 8.20 -6.99
N GLY A 278 5.91 9.41 -7.42
CA GLY A 278 4.54 9.77 -7.73
C GLY A 278 4.41 11.10 -8.46
N TYR A 279 3.23 11.69 -8.34
CA TYR A 279 2.79 12.86 -9.10
C TYR A 279 2.32 13.98 -8.16
N PRO A 280 3.24 14.67 -7.48
CA PRO A 280 2.91 15.75 -6.57
C PRO A 280 2.29 16.95 -7.30
N GLY A 281 1.23 17.53 -6.74
CA GLY A 281 0.42 18.55 -7.39
C GLY A 281 1.06 19.96 -7.41
N ASP A 282 2.09 20.21 -6.61
CA ASP A 282 2.88 21.45 -6.62
C ASP A 282 3.91 21.50 -7.75
N MET A 283 4.15 20.35 -8.39
CA MET A 283 5.05 20.23 -9.52
C MET A 283 4.30 20.37 -10.85
N PRO A 284 5.00 20.61 -11.99
CA PRO A 284 4.34 20.68 -13.27
C PRO A 284 3.47 19.46 -13.54
N ASP A 285 2.20 19.69 -13.83
CA ASP A 285 1.16 18.69 -13.90
C ASP A 285 1.52 17.48 -14.78
N GLY A 286 1.23 16.29 -14.28
CA GLY A 286 1.54 15.02 -14.91
C GLY A 286 3.03 14.67 -14.94
N THR A 287 3.89 15.37 -14.17
CA THR A 287 5.30 15.02 -14.09
C THR A 287 5.60 14.14 -12.90
N MET A 288 6.40 13.10 -13.13
CA MET A 288 6.79 12.13 -12.12
C MET A 288 8.02 12.60 -11.33
N TRP A 289 7.96 12.49 -10.01
CA TRP A 289 9.02 12.89 -9.09
C TRP A 289 9.31 11.80 -8.07
N ARG A 290 10.55 11.75 -7.60
CA ARG A 290 11.02 10.83 -6.56
C ARG A 290 11.53 11.62 -5.37
N ALA A 291 11.04 11.30 -4.20
CA ALA A 291 11.67 11.56 -2.92
C ALA A 291 12.39 10.31 -2.42
N SER A 292 13.46 10.48 -1.63
CA SER A 292 14.16 9.37 -0.98
C SER A 292 14.66 9.82 0.39
N CYS A 293 14.40 9.02 1.41
CA CYS A 293 14.85 9.26 2.78
C CYS A 293 15.06 7.94 3.52
N ASP A 294 15.75 7.98 4.64
CA ASP A 294 15.90 6.82 5.51
C ASP A 294 14.65 6.67 6.39
N VAL A 295 14.10 5.46 6.46
CA VAL A 295 13.00 5.11 7.36
C VAL A 295 13.57 4.57 8.66
N ASP A 296 13.21 5.23 9.76
CA ASP A 296 13.53 4.77 11.11
C ASP A 296 12.48 3.77 11.57
N PRO A 297 12.82 2.50 11.86
CA PRO A 297 11.87 1.52 12.35
C PRO A 297 11.22 1.90 13.68
N ASP A 298 11.84 2.78 14.47
CA ASP A 298 11.28 3.28 15.73
C ASP A 298 10.09 4.23 15.50
N LEU A 299 9.91 4.72 14.26
CA LEU A 299 8.75 5.54 13.84
C LEU A 299 7.65 4.69 13.18
N ALA A 300 7.76 3.37 13.21
CA ALA A 300 6.73 2.46 12.72
C ALA A 300 5.91 1.91 13.91
N ASP A 301 4.59 1.92 13.76
CA ASP A 301 3.65 1.25 14.67
C ASP A 301 3.05 -0.02 14.04
N ALA A 302 1.97 -0.54 14.60
CA ALA A 302 1.32 -1.74 14.09
C ALA A 302 0.72 -1.57 12.68
N THR A 303 0.32 -0.34 12.31
CA THR A 303 -0.45 -0.04 11.10
C THR A 303 0.28 0.90 10.15
N ASN A 304 1.09 1.79 10.67
CA ASN A 304 1.69 2.89 9.93
C ASN A 304 3.21 2.92 10.07
N MET A 305 3.87 3.63 9.19
CA MET A 305 5.25 4.04 9.26
C MET A 305 5.35 5.53 8.92
N ASP A 306 6.11 6.26 9.72
CA ASP A 306 6.36 7.67 9.52
C ASP A 306 7.77 7.87 8.93
N TYR A 307 7.93 8.91 8.11
CA TYR A 307 9.18 9.22 7.43
C TYR A 307 9.24 10.70 6.99
N GLU A 308 10.46 11.18 6.77
CA GLU A 308 10.75 12.56 6.37
C GLU A 308 10.91 12.75 4.85
N CYS A 309 10.58 11.76 4.02
CA CYS A 309 10.63 11.93 2.56
C CYS A 309 9.63 13.00 2.11
N ASP A 310 10.09 13.93 1.28
CA ASP A 310 9.25 15.01 0.76
C ASP A 310 8.05 14.50 -0.04
N THR A 311 6.84 14.88 0.37
CA THR A 311 5.62 14.58 -0.35
C THR A 311 4.73 15.82 -0.51
N TRP A 312 3.63 15.67 -1.26
CA TRP A 312 2.69 16.74 -1.53
C TRP A 312 1.36 16.13 -1.98
N PRO A 313 0.20 16.79 -1.78
CA PRO A 313 -1.07 16.35 -2.36
C PRO A 313 -0.91 15.93 -3.83
N GLY A 314 -1.43 14.74 -4.18
CA GLY A 314 -1.16 14.05 -5.44
C GLY A 314 -0.12 12.93 -5.34
N SER A 315 0.79 12.99 -4.35
CA SER A 315 1.66 11.84 -4.01
C SER A 315 0.93 10.74 -3.23
N SER A 316 -0.28 11.00 -2.75
CA SER A 316 -1.17 10.00 -2.14
C SER A 316 -1.28 8.75 -3.01
N GLY A 317 -1.17 7.57 -2.39
CA GLY A 317 -1.17 6.29 -3.10
C GLY A 317 0.19 5.89 -3.72
N SER A 318 1.21 6.74 -3.63
CA SER A 318 2.58 6.34 -4.03
C SER A 318 3.06 5.19 -3.16
N SER A 319 3.68 4.21 -3.78
CA SER A 319 4.34 3.12 -3.03
C SER A 319 5.59 3.62 -2.33
N VAL A 320 5.75 3.23 -1.06
CA VAL A 320 6.97 3.37 -0.29
C VAL A 320 7.76 2.08 -0.48
N TYR A 321 8.84 2.14 -1.25
CA TYR A 321 9.56 0.93 -1.63
C TYR A 321 11.07 1.03 -1.36
N ASP A 322 11.67 -0.13 -1.03
CA ASP A 322 13.11 -0.32 -0.97
C ASP A 322 13.68 -0.74 -2.33
N TYR A 323 14.93 -0.36 -2.56
CA TYR A 323 15.74 -0.84 -3.68
C TYR A 323 17.04 -1.46 -3.18
N ASN A 324 17.15 -2.77 -3.33
CA ASN A 324 18.40 -3.47 -3.03
C ASN A 324 19.36 -3.38 -4.25
N PRO A 325 20.49 -2.65 -4.15
CA PRO A 325 21.39 -2.46 -5.27
C PRO A 325 22.14 -3.75 -5.67
N ASP A 326 22.32 -4.69 -4.74
CA ASP A 326 23.06 -5.93 -4.98
C ASP A 326 22.23 -6.94 -5.79
N THR A 327 20.95 -7.10 -5.46
CA THR A 327 20.00 -8.00 -6.18
C THR A 327 19.23 -7.27 -7.27
N ARG A 328 19.19 -5.93 -7.24
CA ARG A 328 18.34 -5.06 -8.06
C ARG A 328 16.83 -5.26 -7.83
N GLU A 329 16.48 -5.94 -6.78
CA GLU A 329 15.10 -6.14 -6.38
C GLU A 329 14.51 -4.86 -5.80
N ARG A 330 13.20 -4.73 -5.93
CA ARG A 330 12.40 -3.67 -5.34
C ARG A 330 11.22 -4.30 -4.63
N ALA A 331 10.96 -3.85 -3.43
CA ALA A 331 9.83 -4.33 -2.64
C ALA A 331 9.08 -3.15 -2.04
N ILE A 332 7.78 -3.09 -2.30
CA ILE A 332 6.89 -2.14 -1.65
C ILE A 332 6.67 -2.61 -0.22
N TYR A 333 6.92 -1.72 0.74
CA TYR A 333 6.69 -1.94 2.16
C TYR A 333 5.55 -1.10 2.72
N GLY A 334 5.04 -0.14 1.94
CA GLY A 334 3.93 0.69 2.34
C GLY A 334 3.36 1.55 1.22
N VAL A 335 2.33 2.32 1.58
CA VAL A 335 1.63 3.26 0.69
C VAL A 335 1.56 4.62 1.37
N ASN A 336 2.06 5.67 0.72
CA ASN A 336 1.99 7.04 1.20
C ASN A 336 0.54 7.53 1.24
N ILE A 337 0.07 8.00 2.39
CA ILE A 337 -1.35 8.32 2.59
C ILE A 337 -1.59 9.68 3.24
N ALA A 338 -0.73 10.12 4.13
CA ALA A 338 -0.97 11.31 4.96
C ALA A 338 0.31 12.11 5.16
N SER A 339 0.15 13.35 5.58
CA SER A 339 1.23 14.22 6.02
C SER A 339 0.82 15.05 7.22
N SER A 340 1.80 15.44 8.03
CA SER A 340 1.72 16.46 9.06
C SER A 340 2.80 17.52 8.77
N PRO A 341 2.88 18.62 9.51
CA PRO A 341 3.86 19.67 9.25
C PRO A 341 5.31 19.21 9.19
N ASP A 342 5.65 18.18 9.95
CA ASP A 342 7.03 17.74 10.15
C ASP A 342 7.31 16.32 9.66
N ILE A 343 6.28 15.53 9.29
CA ILE A 343 6.45 14.13 8.96
C ILE A 343 5.35 13.62 8.01
N ASN A 344 5.69 12.69 7.16
CA ASN A 344 4.76 12.00 6.29
C ASN A 344 4.48 10.59 6.81
N THR A 345 3.30 10.06 6.50
CA THR A 345 2.83 8.77 6.99
C THR A 345 2.41 7.87 5.84
N GLY A 346 2.79 6.61 5.92
CA GLY A 346 2.33 5.54 5.03
C GLY A 346 1.67 4.40 5.78
N ILE A 347 0.70 3.72 5.15
CA ILE A 347 0.27 2.39 5.60
C ILE A 347 1.48 1.46 5.54
N ARG A 348 1.77 0.77 6.63
CA ARG A 348 2.79 -0.25 6.72
C ARG A 348 2.22 -1.60 6.27
N LEU A 349 2.82 -2.25 5.27
CA LEU A 349 2.42 -3.59 4.86
C LEU A 349 2.87 -4.63 5.88
N ASN A 350 2.20 -4.69 7.05
CA ASN A 350 2.32 -5.80 7.97
C ASN A 350 1.67 -7.06 7.38
N TRP A 351 1.66 -8.16 8.13
CA TRP A 351 1.09 -9.43 7.66
C TRP A 351 -0.38 -9.33 7.22
N ALA A 352 -1.19 -8.53 7.90
CA ALA A 352 -2.61 -8.38 7.57
C ALA A 352 -2.81 -7.60 6.26
N TYR A 353 -2.17 -6.43 6.11
CA TYR A 353 -2.29 -5.63 4.91
C TYR A 353 -1.66 -6.32 3.69
N PHE A 354 -0.50 -6.97 3.87
CA PHE A 354 0.12 -7.78 2.80
C PHE A 354 -0.85 -8.86 2.30
N SER A 355 -1.45 -9.64 3.21
CA SER A 355 -2.38 -10.71 2.84
C SER A 355 -3.64 -10.15 2.16
N TRP A 356 -4.15 -9.02 2.67
CA TRP A 356 -5.29 -8.36 2.05
C TRP A 356 -4.98 -7.90 0.62
N VAL A 357 -3.84 -7.27 0.39
CA VAL A 357 -3.39 -6.88 -0.97
C VAL A 357 -3.26 -8.11 -1.86
N ALA A 358 -2.66 -9.19 -1.35
CA ALA A 358 -2.46 -10.42 -2.12
C ALA A 358 -3.78 -11.09 -2.52
N GLU A 359 -4.83 -11.04 -1.67
CA GLU A 359 -6.16 -11.55 -2.01
C GLU A 359 -6.83 -10.78 -3.15
N HIS A 360 -6.49 -9.50 -3.31
CA HIS A 360 -7.17 -8.61 -4.27
C HIS A 360 -6.29 -8.21 -5.47
N ALA A 361 -5.02 -8.59 -5.49
CA ALA A 361 -4.12 -8.31 -6.62
C ALA A 361 -4.41 -9.13 -7.89
N GLY A 362 -5.17 -10.23 -7.80
CA GLY A 362 -5.70 -10.96 -8.95
C GLY A 362 -4.74 -11.93 -9.63
N ASP A 363 -3.68 -12.40 -8.95
CA ASP A 363 -2.71 -13.40 -9.48
C ASP A 363 -2.78 -14.71 -8.72
#